data_f7e65b0d2a418dda4e04aa79d32156f8
#
_entry.id   f7e65b0d2a418dda4e04aa79d32156f8
#
_cell.length_a   1.000
_cell.length_b   1.000
_cell.length_c   1.000
_cell.angle_alpha   90.00
_cell.angle_beta   90.00
_cell.angle_gamma   90.00
#
_symmetry.space_group_name_H-M   'P 1'
#
loop_
_entity.id
_entity.type
_entity.pdbx_description
1 polymer ?
#
loop_
_entity_poly.entity_id
_entity_poly.type
_entity_poly.pdbx_seq_one_letter_code
_entity_poly.pdbx_strand_id
1 'polypeptide(L)'
;MYEQIKWIKQYFDVVDVDDLFSKNDDITGKVAITFDDAYQSVFTEAIPVIESLRVPCTIYVNGISLSGKPFWRDLIRFLINNKMIDDFLKFHSAFCSKNNITATNFYRATKKPSVNSMVMSDMIDDYLESNEITLDDLSYCVTDKNAIVKNSLVSYGNHTYSHYVLSSLNQDQQEAEIKRNDDLLSQCDVKLSKVFSVPFGGDKDFNTTTIELLAKHNYKGFLYSRNILNIKGRDETYRVGGSTIISRERYMASDEFSSFQKKIFKLGIKGIVKAIRE
;
A
#
# COMPACT_ATOMS: atom_id res chain seq x y z
N MET A 1 -6.82 -5.86 17.18
CA MET A 1 -5.54 -6.30 16.59
C MET A 1 -4.86 -7.41 17.42
N TYR A 2 -4.53 -7.24 18.72
CA TYR A 2 -3.85 -8.27 19.54
C TYR A 2 -4.51 -9.65 19.42
N GLU A 3 -5.82 -9.75 19.66
CA GLU A 3 -6.55 -11.03 19.58
C GLU A 3 -6.54 -11.64 18.18
N GLN A 4 -6.54 -10.83 17.12
CA GLN A 4 -6.45 -11.30 15.74
C GLN A 4 -5.10 -11.94 15.46
N ILE A 5 -4.01 -11.26 15.84
CA ILE A 5 -2.64 -11.77 15.62
C ILE A 5 -2.37 -13.00 16.48
N LYS A 6 -2.82 -12.99 17.74
CA LYS A 6 -2.73 -14.14 18.63
C LYS A 6 -3.44 -15.37 18.08
N TRP A 7 -4.64 -15.17 17.53
CA TRP A 7 -5.40 -16.24 16.88
C TRP A 7 -4.71 -16.73 15.59
N ILE A 8 -4.20 -15.82 14.75
CA ILE A 8 -3.43 -16.19 13.55
C ILE A 8 -2.24 -17.06 13.97
N LYS A 9 -1.45 -16.64 14.95
CA LYS A 9 -0.28 -17.37 15.43
C LYS A 9 -0.62 -18.78 16.00
N GLN A 10 -1.85 -18.97 16.48
CA GLN A 10 -2.29 -20.27 17.00
C GLN A 10 -2.53 -21.30 15.88
N TYR A 11 -2.93 -20.85 14.69
CA TYR A 11 -3.38 -21.73 13.61
C TYR A 11 -2.51 -21.67 12.35
N PHE A 12 -1.59 -20.72 12.27
CA PHE A 12 -0.73 -20.47 11.10
C PHE A 12 0.69 -20.17 11.55
N ASP A 13 1.64 -20.46 10.66
CA ASP A 13 3.02 -20.03 10.81
C ASP A 13 3.13 -18.57 10.36
N VAL A 14 3.41 -17.66 11.30
CA VAL A 14 3.64 -16.26 10.97
C VAL A 14 5.09 -16.09 10.54
N VAL A 15 5.29 -15.72 9.28
CA VAL A 15 6.59 -15.60 8.62
C VAL A 15 6.84 -14.20 8.10
N ASP A 16 8.08 -13.91 7.72
CA ASP A 16 8.39 -12.69 6.97
C ASP A 16 7.70 -12.71 5.60
N VAL A 17 7.31 -11.55 5.09
CA VAL A 17 6.61 -11.47 3.80
C VAL A 17 7.44 -12.05 2.66
N ASP A 18 8.76 -11.85 2.68
CA ASP A 18 9.68 -12.38 1.66
C ASP A 18 9.67 -13.90 1.57
N ASP A 19 9.37 -14.60 2.66
CA ASP A 19 9.27 -16.08 2.69
C ASP A 19 8.06 -16.59 1.90
N LEU A 20 7.03 -15.75 1.75
CA LEU A 20 5.87 -16.08 0.92
C LEU A 20 6.14 -15.96 -0.58
N PHE A 21 7.26 -15.36 -0.99
CA PHE A 21 7.62 -15.09 -2.38
C PHE A 21 8.80 -15.94 -2.86
N SER A 22 9.11 -17.00 -2.16
CA SER A 22 10.05 -18.03 -2.63
C SER A 22 9.37 -18.94 -3.65
N LYS A 23 10.07 -19.23 -4.76
CA LYS A 23 9.51 -20.05 -5.87
C LYS A 23 9.36 -21.53 -5.53
N ASN A 24 10.14 -22.02 -4.58
CA ASN A 24 10.30 -23.46 -4.34
C ASN A 24 9.77 -23.92 -2.97
N ASP A 25 9.29 -22.99 -2.12
CA ASP A 25 8.87 -23.33 -0.77
C ASP A 25 7.37 -23.62 -0.71
N ASP A 26 7.00 -24.61 0.10
CA ASP A 26 5.60 -24.78 0.47
C ASP A 26 5.19 -23.67 1.45
N ILE A 27 4.30 -22.82 0.97
CA ILE A 27 3.74 -21.70 1.76
C ILE A 27 2.39 -22.02 2.39
N THR A 28 1.97 -23.29 2.31
CA THR A 28 0.70 -23.73 2.90
C THR A 28 0.71 -23.50 4.42
N GLY A 29 -0.32 -22.83 4.93
CA GLY A 29 -0.43 -22.51 6.34
C GLY A 29 0.45 -21.35 6.82
N LYS A 30 1.24 -20.72 5.95
CA LYS A 30 2.05 -19.54 6.29
C LYS A 30 1.26 -18.25 6.07
N VAL A 31 1.47 -17.28 6.96
CA VAL A 31 0.85 -15.94 6.93
C VAL A 31 1.91 -14.88 7.20
N ALA A 32 1.90 -13.79 6.43
CA ALA A 32 2.67 -12.59 6.76
C ALA A 32 1.75 -11.47 7.25
N ILE A 33 2.23 -10.70 8.22
CA ILE A 33 1.55 -9.52 8.75
C ILE A 33 2.18 -8.30 8.10
N THR A 34 1.35 -7.46 7.50
CA THR A 34 1.83 -6.25 6.81
C THR A 34 1.02 -5.02 7.20
N PHE A 35 1.67 -3.86 7.21
CA PHE A 35 1.07 -2.56 7.43
C PHE A 35 1.49 -1.63 6.29
N ASP A 36 0.54 -0.91 5.70
CA ASP A 36 0.82 0.09 4.67
C ASP A 36 0.90 1.50 5.26
N ASP A 37 1.40 2.44 4.47
CA ASP A 37 1.41 3.89 4.69
C ASP A 37 2.32 4.39 5.83
N ALA A 38 2.89 3.52 6.65
CA ALA A 38 3.72 3.88 7.80
C ALA A 38 3.07 4.93 8.72
N TYR A 39 1.77 4.77 9.03
CA TYR A 39 1.08 5.64 9.98
C TYR A 39 1.70 5.53 11.38
N GLN A 40 1.72 6.66 12.11
CA GLN A 40 2.29 6.72 13.45
C GLN A 40 1.73 5.63 14.38
N SER A 41 0.44 5.31 14.28
CA SER A 41 -0.21 4.25 15.05
C SER A 41 0.40 2.86 14.82
N VAL A 42 1.02 2.60 13.68
CA VAL A 42 1.75 1.34 13.44
C VAL A 42 2.94 1.24 14.41
N PHE A 43 3.65 2.34 14.62
CA PHE A 43 4.83 2.39 15.49
C PHE A 43 4.46 2.42 16.96
N THR A 44 3.41 3.18 17.33
CA THR A 44 3.02 3.36 18.74
C THR A 44 2.10 2.27 19.28
N GLU A 45 1.34 1.59 18.43
CA GLU A 45 0.34 0.60 18.85
C GLU A 45 0.59 -0.80 18.28
N ALA A 46 0.94 -0.89 16.98
CA ALA A 46 1.09 -2.20 16.36
C ALA A 46 2.41 -2.88 16.71
N ILE A 47 3.54 -2.18 16.66
CA ILE A 47 4.85 -2.75 16.99
C ILE A 47 4.90 -3.34 18.40
N PRO A 48 4.41 -2.69 19.47
CA PRO A 48 4.35 -3.30 20.81
C PRO A 48 3.59 -4.63 20.85
N VAL A 49 2.53 -4.78 20.05
CA VAL A 49 1.80 -6.05 19.94
C VAL A 49 2.63 -7.10 19.19
N ILE A 50 3.26 -6.72 18.07
CA ILE A 50 4.17 -7.59 17.31
C ILE A 50 5.29 -8.15 18.21
N GLU A 51 5.91 -7.27 18.99
CA GLU A 51 6.97 -7.64 19.94
C GLU A 51 6.46 -8.56 21.03
N SER A 52 5.32 -8.23 21.66
CA SER A 52 4.74 -9.03 22.74
C SER A 52 4.40 -10.46 22.30
N LEU A 53 3.95 -10.60 21.06
CA LEU A 53 3.61 -11.88 20.44
C LEU A 53 4.82 -12.55 19.74
N ARG A 54 5.95 -11.86 19.61
CA ARG A 54 7.16 -12.33 18.93
C ARG A 54 6.85 -12.90 17.54
N VAL A 55 6.20 -12.08 16.71
CA VAL A 55 5.88 -12.42 15.32
C VAL A 55 6.53 -11.41 14.38
N PRO A 56 6.98 -11.82 13.17
CA PRO A 56 7.50 -10.86 12.20
C PRO A 56 6.39 -10.04 11.57
N CYS A 57 6.73 -8.82 11.11
CA CYS A 57 5.86 -8.02 10.26
C CYS A 57 6.65 -7.20 9.25
N THR A 58 5.96 -6.70 8.23
CA THR A 58 6.54 -5.77 7.24
C THR A 58 5.72 -4.48 7.21
N ILE A 59 6.41 -3.35 7.29
CA ILE A 59 5.81 -2.02 7.18
C ILE A 59 6.17 -1.44 5.81
N TYR A 60 5.17 -1.17 4.99
CA TYR A 60 5.33 -0.54 3.68
C TYR A 60 5.24 0.98 3.81
N VAL A 61 6.32 1.64 3.42
CA VAL A 61 6.53 3.07 3.70
C VAL A 61 6.35 3.90 2.44
N ASN A 62 5.65 5.01 2.56
CA ASN A 62 5.64 6.09 1.58
C ASN A 62 6.72 7.10 1.95
N GLY A 63 7.74 7.25 1.11
CA GLY A 63 8.92 8.06 1.43
C GLY A 63 8.63 9.53 1.68
N ILE A 64 7.61 10.10 1.05
CA ILE A 64 7.22 11.50 1.25
C ILE A 64 6.87 11.80 2.71
N SER A 65 6.27 10.84 3.42
CA SER A 65 5.92 10.98 4.83
C SER A 65 7.15 11.17 5.72
N LEU A 66 8.30 10.57 5.35
CA LEU A 66 9.55 10.74 6.07
C LEU A 66 10.20 12.12 5.84
N SER A 67 9.70 12.91 4.89
CA SER A 67 10.08 14.31 4.69
C SER A 67 9.17 15.32 5.40
N GLY A 68 8.25 14.84 6.24
CA GLY A 68 7.30 15.68 6.98
C GLY A 68 6.13 16.19 6.15
N LYS A 69 5.90 15.62 4.96
CA LYS A 69 4.79 16.00 4.08
C LYS A 69 3.72 14.92 4.05
N PRO A 70 2.43 15.29 4.08
CA PRO A 70 1.35 14.34 3.84
C PRO A 70 1.39 13.86 2.39
N PHE A 71 0.99 12.63 2.13
CA PHE A 71 0.84 12.18 0.76
C PHE A 71 -0.52 12.61 0.18
N TRP A 72 -0.59 12.75 -1.13
CA TRP A 72 -1.70 13.36 -1.85
C TRP A 72 -3.09 12.79 -1.49
N ARG A 73 -3.20 11.53 -1.14
CA ARG A 73 -4.47 10.93 -0.72
C ARG A 73 -5.02 11.54 0.56
N ASP A 74 -4.15 11.88 1.52
CA ASP A 74 -4.56 12.54 2.75
C ASP A 74 -4.95 13.99 2.48
N LEU A 75 -4.30 14.64 1.52
CA LEU A 75 -4.71 15.96 1.01
C LEU A 75 -6.10 15.91 0.35
N ILE A 76 -6.39 14.89 -0.46
CA ILE A 76 -7.75 14.68 -1.00
C ILE A 76 -8.78 14.54 0.12
N ARG A 77 -8.47 13.77 1.16
CA ARG A 77 -9.37 13.62 2.32
C ARG A 77 -9.51 14.92 3.09
N PHE A 78 -8.44 15.68 3.22
CA PHE A 78 -8.47 17.00 3.83
C PHE A 78 -9.46 17.93 3.11
N LEU A 79 -9.39 18.04 1.79
CA LEU A 79 -10.35 18.84 1.02
C LEU A 79 -11.79 18.38 1.21
N ILE A 80 -12.02 17.06 1.26
CA ILE A 80 -13.35 16.47 1.50
C ILE A 80 -13.88 16.86 2.90
N ASN A 81 -13.07 16.61 3.92
CA ASN A 81 -13.47 16.77 5.32
C ASN A 81 -13.72 18.25 5.68
N ASN A 82 -12.95 19.15 5.06
CA ASN A 82 -13.09 20.59 5.25
C ASN A 82 -14.08 21.25 4.28
N LYS A 83 -14.84 20.46 3.47
CA LYS A 83 -15.85 20.94 2.52
C LYS A 83 -15.31 21.93 1.47
N MET A 84 -14.05 21.75 1.07
CA MET A 84 -13.34 22.61 0.13
C MET A 84 -13.50 22.16 -1.32
N ILE A 85 -14.23 21.08 -1.60
CA ILE A 85 -14.29 20.48 -2.94
C ILE A 85 -14.87 21.45 -3.97
N ASP A 86 -15.98 22.14 -3.65
CA ASP A 86 -16.64 23.02 -4.63
C ASP A 86 -15.75 24.20 -5.04
N ASP A 87 -14.99 24.75 -4.11
CA ASP A 87 -14.05 25.83 -4.40
C ASP A 87 -12.83 25.33 -5.17
N PHE A 88 -12.30 24.17 -4.82
CA PHE A 88 -11.25 23.48 -5.58
C PHE A 88 -11.69 23.21 -7.03
N LEU A 89 -12.91 22.72 -7.25
CA LEU A 89 -13.46 22.46 -8.58
C LEU A 89 -13.63 23.74 -9.41
N LYS A 90 -13.97 24.87 -8.80
CA LYS A 90 -14.02 26.17 -9.47
C LYS A 90 -12.63 26.66 -9.84
N PHE A 91 -11.69 26.57 -8.88
CA PHE A 91 -10.30 26.99 -9.05
C PHE A 91 -9.63 26.27 -10.23
N HIS A 92 -9.82 24.95 -10.33
CA HIS A 92 -9.27 24.10 -11.39
C HIS A 92 -10.34 23.63 -12.41
N SER A 93 -11.30 24.49 -12.76
CA SER A 93 -12.49 24.12 -13.52
C SER A 93 -12.22 23.47 -14.88
N ALA A 94 -11.22 23.94 -15.63
CA ALA A 94 -10.86 23.37 -16.93
C ALA A 94 -10.39 21.92 -16.82
N PHE A 95 -9.52 21.62 -15.86
CA PHE A 95 -9.01 20.25 -15.63
C PHE A 95 -10.12 19.34 -15.11
N CYS A 96 -10.88 19.81 -14.14
CA CYS A 96 -11.94 19.02 -13.51
C CYS A 96 -13.05 18.67 -14.50
N SER A 97 -13.46 19.62 -15.35
CA SER A 97 -14.44 19.40 -16.42
C SER A 97 -13.94 18.40 -17.46
N LYS A 98 -12.70 18.55 -17.93
CA LYS A 98 -12.06 17.63 -18.89
C LYS A 98 -12.02 16.18 -18.38
N ASN A 99 -11.82 15.99 -17.09
CA ASN A 99 -11.68 14.67 -16.46
C ASN A 99 -12.98 14.16 -15.81
N ASN A 100 -14.09 14.87 -15.96
CA ASN A 100 -15.38 14.55 -15.33
C ASN A 100 -15.26 14.37 -13.81
N ILE A 101 -14.52 15.27 -13.16
CA ILE A 101 -14.37 15.33 -11.70
C ILE A 101 -15.44 16.27 -11.16
N THR A 102 -16.27 15.77 -10.24
CA THR A 102 -17.39 16.48 -9.61
C THR A 102 -17.33 16.29 -8.08
N ALA A 103 -18.08 17.10 -7.33
CA ALA A 103 -18.14 16.95 -5.89
C ALA A 103 -18.61 15.55 -5.46
N THR A 104 -19.56 14.97 -6.17
CA THR A 104 -20.14 13.66 -5.82
C THR A 104 -19.22 12.47 -6.14
N ASN A 105 -18.27 12.62 -7.08
CA ASN A 105 -17.36 11.56 -7.45
C ASN A 105 -15.88 11.84 -7.10
N PHE A 106 -15.59 12.97 -6.45
CA PHE A 106 -14.26 13.54 -6.27
C PHE A 106 -13.22 12.49 -5.86
N TYR A 107 -13.41 11.82 -4.71
CA TYR A 107 -12.48 10.81 -4.22
C TYR A 107 -12.24 9.64 -5.20
N ARG A 108 -13.29 9.23 -5.91
CA ARG A 108 -13.20 8.12 -6.87
C ARG A 108 -12.59 8.56 -8.19
N ALA A 109 -12.95 9.75 -8.66
CA ALA A 109 -12.48 10.28 -9.93
C ALA A 109 -10.98 10.59 -9.90
N THR A 110 -10.47 11.16 -8.80
CA THR A 110 -9.04 11.47 -8.64
C THR A 110 -8.14 10.22 -8.64
N LYS A 111 -8.68 9.02 -8.37
CA LYS A 111 -7.94 7.75 -8.39
C LYS A 111 -8.05 6.98 -9.71
N LYS A 112 -8.63 7.56 -10.75
CA LYS A 112 -8.71 6.86 -12.04
C LYS A 112 -7.35 6.84 -12.73
N PRO A 113 -6.99 5.76 -13.44
CA PRO A 113 -5.76 5.71 -14.24
C PRO A 113 -5.67 6.81 -15.30
N SER A 114 -6.80 7.37 -15.74
CA SER A 114 -6.86 8.48 -16.69
C SER A 114 -6.59 9.86 -16.08
N VAL A 115 -6.48 9.94 -14.74
CA VAL A 115 -6.19 11.19 -14.02
C VAL A 115 -4.79 11.05 -13.40
N ASN A 116 -3.80 11.70 -14.00
CA ASN A 116 -2.42 11.61 -13.51
C ASN A 116 -2.35 12.12 -12.07
N SER A 117 -1.96 11.23 -11.15
CA SER A 117 -1.94 11.51 -9.70
C SER A 117 -0.92 12.58 -9.33
N MET A 118 0.19 12.71 -10.05
CA MET A 118 1.19 13.75 -9.84
C MET A 118 0.60 15.11 -10.15
N VAL A 119 -0.04 15.25 -11.32
CA VAL A 119 -0.73 16.50 -11.72
C VAL A 119 -1.82 16.84 -10.70
N MET A 120 -2.55 15.83 -10.21
CA MET A 120 -3.58 16.05 -9.19
C MET A 120 -2.98 16.54 -7.86
N SER A 121 -1.82 16.02 -7.47
CA SER A 121 -1.09 16.47 -6.28
C SER A 121 -0.64 17.92 -6.43
N ASP A 122 0.00 18.26 -7.56
CA ASP A 122 0.46 19.62 -7.85
C ASP A 122 -0.70 20.64 -7.84
N MET A 123 -1.87 20.24 -8.35
CA MET A 123 -3.07 21.08 -8.32
C MET A 123 -3.62 21.29 -6.91
N ILE A 124 -3.51 20.29 -6.04
CA ILE A 124 -3.91 20.46 -4.64
C ILE A 124 -2.95 21.40 -3.94
N ASP A 125 -1.64 21.23 -4.14
CA ASP A 125 -0.61 22.08 -3.57
C ASP A 125 -0.81 23.55 -4.02
N ASP A 126 -1.03 23.79 -5.33
CA ASP A 126 -1.35 25.12 -5.90
C ASP A 126 -2.61 25.75 -5.27
N TYR A 127 -3.68 24.96 -5.11
CA TYR A 127 -4.91 25.44 -4.46
C TYR A 127 -4.70 25.82 -3.00
N LEU A 128 -3.98 24.98 -2.24
CA LEU A 128 -3.70 25.22 -0.82
C LEU A 128 -2.82 26.47 -0.63
N GLU A 129 -1.76 26.58 -1.43
CA GLU A 129 -0.84 27.73 -1.41
C GLU A 129 -1.55 29.01 -1.79
N SER A 130 -2.30 29.03 -2.91
CA SER A 130 -3.04 30.22 -3.41
C SER A 130 -4.12 30.70 -2.44
N ASN A 131 -4.62 29.86 -1.58
CA ASN A 131 -5.63 30.20 -0.56
C ASN A 131 -5.05 30.32 0.86
N GLU A 132 -3.71 30.31 1.01
CA GLU A 132 -3.02 30.42 2.30
C GLU A 132 -3.50 29.39 3.33
N ILE A 133 -3.86 28.17 2.86
CA ILE A 133 -4.38 27.11 3.72
C ILE A 133 -3.20 26.35 4.34
N THR A 134 -3.12 26.35 5.66
CA THR A 134 -2.13 25.59 6.41
C THR A 134 -2.61 24.17 6.70
N LEU A 135 -1.67 23.22 6.71
CA LEU A 135 -1.92 21.79 6.94
C LEU A 135 -1.55 21.39 8.38
N ASP A 136 -1.81 22.27 9.35
CA ASP A 136 -1.61 21.93 10.76
C ASP A 136 -2.40 20.65 11.07
N ASP A 137 -1.77 19.68 11.72
CA ASP A 137 -2.36 18.37 12.14
C ASP A 137 -2.54 17.25 11.07
N LEU A 138 -2.02 17.35 9.83
CA LEU A 138 -2.15 16.26 8.86
C LEU A 138 -1.08 15.15 8.95
N SER A 139 -0.12 15.25 9.85
CA SER A 139 0.95 14.26 9.95
C SER A 139 0.50 12.99 10.71
N TYR A 140 -0.26 12.14 10.05
CA TYR A 140 -0.59 10.80 10.54
C TYR A 140 0.55 9.79 10.32
N CYS A 141 1.54 10.14 9.49
CA CYS A 141 2.67 9.30 9.18
C CYS A 141 3.84 9.62 10.10
N VAL A 142 4.78 8.71 10.20
CA VAL A 142 6.08 8.98 10.81
C VAL A 142 6.81 10.00 9.95
N THR A 143 7.13 11.15 10.52
CA THR A 143 7.71 12.29 9.81
C THR A 143 9.23 12.36 9.86
N ASP A 144 9.87 11.41 10.52
CA ASP A 144 11.31 11.35 10.66
C ASP A 144 11.81 9.92 10.39
N LYS A 145 12.79 9.79 9.49
CA LYS A 145 13.45 8.51 9.25
C LYS A 145 14.09 7.90 10.50
N ASN A 146 14.46 8.72 11.48
CA ASN A 146 14.99 8.24 12.76
C ASN A 146 13.92 7.57 13.64
N ALA A 147 12.66 7.77 13.37
CA ALA A 147 11.57 7.08 14.03
C ALA A 147 11.31 5.67 13.44
N ILE A 148 11.96 5.33 12.33
CA ILE A 148 11.95 3.97 11.79
C ILE A 148 12.69 3.06 12.76
N VAL A 149 11.95 2.15 13.37
CA VAL A 149 12.43 1.28 14.45
C VAL A 149 13.34 0.19 13.88
N LYS A 150 14.60 0.14 14.34
CA LYS A 150 15.49 -0.98 14.09
C LYS A 150 15.10 -2.14 15.01
N ASN A 151 14.45 -3.14 14.46
CA ASN A 151 13.90 -4.29 15.19
C ASN A 151 14.05 -5.55 14.36
N SER A 152 14.48 -6.65 14.95
CA SER A 152 14.67 -7.93 14.26
C SER A 152 13.38 -8.57 13.76
N LEU A 153 12.23 -8.18 14.33
CA LEU A 153 10.89 -8.65 13.92
C LEU A 153 10.26 -7.78 12.83
N VAL A 154 10.84 -6.60 12.52
CA VAL A 154 10.26 -5.63 11.60
C VAL A 154 11.13 -5.52 10.36
N SER A 155 10.54 -5.77 9.20
CA SER A 155 11.10 -5.41 7.91
C SER A 155 10.35 -4.24 7.29
N TYR A 156 10.98 -3.51 6.39
CA TYR A 156 10.39 -2.36 5.70
C TYR A 156 10.34 -2.62 4.20
N GLY A 157 9.24 -2.22 3.57
CA GLY A 157 9.03 -2.38 2.14
C GLY A 157 8.64 -1.07 1.46
N ASN A 158 8.77 -1.06 0.15
CA ASN A 158 8.45 0.08 -0.69
C ASN A 158 6.95 0.13 -1.00
N HIS A 159 6.31 1.30 -0.73
CA HIS A 159 4.93 1.62 -1.07
C HIS A 159 4.83 2.85 -1.99
N THR A 160 5.82 3.04 -2.86
CA THR A 160 6.13 4.25 -3.64
C THR A 160 6.53 5.45 -2.77
N TYR A 161 7.10 6.47 -3.39
CA TYR A 161 7.48 7.68 -2.65
C TYR A 161 6.25 8.50 -2.25
N SER A 162 5.32 8.76 -3.18
CA SER A 162 4.19 9.69 -3.00
C SER A 162 2.82 9.01 -2.90
N HIS A 163 2.75 7.68 -2.90
CA HIS A 163 1.50 6.90 -2.91
C HIS A 163 0.59 7.20 -4.12
N TYR A 164 1.15 7.47 -5.30
CA TYR A 164 0.38 7.72 -6.51
C TYR A 164 -0.24 6.44 -7.08
N VAL A 165 -1.32 6.58 -7.87
CA VAL A 165 -1.87 5.50 -8.69
C VAL A 165 -0.88 5.25 -9.82
N LEU A 166 -0.09 4.17 -9.75
CA LEU A 166 1.01 3.91 -10.67
C LEU A 166 0.56 3.87 -12.13
N SER A 167 -0.59 3.25 -12.42
CA SER A 167 -1.15 3.20 -13.77
C SER A 167 -1.55 4.57 -14.34
N SER A 168 -1.65 5.61 -13.52
CA SER A 168 -1.91 6.98 -13.97
C SER A 168 -0.65 7.73 -14.41
N LEU A 169 0.51 7.17 -14.15
CA LEU A 169 1.83 7.75 -14.41
C LEU A 169 2.44 7.18 -15.68
N ASN A 170 3.28 7.97 -16.36
CA ASN A 170 4.14 7.43 -17.41
C ASN A 170 5.30 6.59 -16.81
N GLN A 171 6.09 5.95 -17.68
CA GLN A 171 7.16 5.05 -17.24
C GLN A 171 8.20 5.76 -16.36
N ASP A 172 8.67 6.93 -16.76
CA ASP A 172 9.71 7.67 -16.03
C ASP A 172 9.21 8.12 -14.65
N GLN A 173 7.93 8.53 -14.57
CA GLN A 173 7.29 8.90 -13.31
C GLN A 173 7.13 7.69 -12.39
N GLN A 174 6.71 6.52 -12.92
CA GLN A 174 6.63 5.29 -12.13
C GLN A 174 8.00 4.87 -11.60
N GLU A 175 9.03 4.91 -12.46
CA GLU A 175 10.38 4.57 -12.06
C GLU A 175 10.92 5.51 -10.98
N ALA A 176 10.66 6.81 -11.12
CA ALA A 176 11.04 7.81 -10.13
C ALA A 176 10.39 7.54 -8.77
N GLU A 177 9.10 7.20 -8.73
CA GLU A 177 8.35 6.85 -7.52
C GLU A 177 8.93 5.63 -6.81
N ILE A 178 9.26 4.58 -7.56
CA ILE A 178 9.83 3.34 -7.01
C ILE A 178 11.27 3.59 -6.54
N LYS A 179 12.12 4.13 -7.42
CA LYS A 179 13.54 4.31 -7.15
C LYS A 179 13.80 5.29 -6.02
N ARG A 180 13.12 6.44 -6.02
CA ARG A 180 13.30 7.46 -4.96
C ARG A 180 12.99 6.90 -3.58
N ASN A 181 11.98 6.04 -3.47
CA ASN A 181 11.63 5.39 -2.22
C ASN A 181 12.64 4.31 -1.82
N ASP A 182 13.13 3.52 -2.79
CA ASP A 182 14.21 2.55 -2.54
C ASP A 182 15.49 3.23 -2.05
N ASP A 183 15.89 4.32 -2.70
CA ASP A 183 17.08 5.10 -2.34
C ASP A 183 16.94 5.67 -0.90
N LEU A 184 15.75 6.13 -0.54
CA LEU A 184 15.49 6.64 0.80
C LEU A 184 15.53 5.53 1.86
N LEU A 185 14.84 4.41 1.62
CA LEU A 185 14.80 3.28 2.55
C LEU A 185 16.19 2.64 2.72
N SER A 186 17.01 2.61 1.67
CA SER A 186 18.37 2.09 1.73
C SER A 186 19.31 2.88 2.66
N GLN A 187 18.96 4.14 2.95
CA GLN A 187 19.71 4.97 3.91
C GLN A 187 19.29 4.70 5.36
N CYS A 188 18.19 3.99 5.57
CA CYS A 188 17.77 3.55 6.89
C CYS A 188 18.47 2.21 7.18
N ASP A 189 19.19 2.10 8.30
CA ASP A 189 19.89 0.87 8.70
C ASP A 189 18.89 -0.18 9.24
N VAL A 190 18.02 -0.69 8.35
CA VAL A 190 16.94 -1.62 8.67
C VAL A 190 16.85 -2.76 7.66
N LYS A 191 16.15 -3.84 8.02
CA LYS A 191 15.87 -4.95 7.11
C LYS A 191 14.88 -4.50 6.02
N LEU A 192 15.26 -4.63 4.75
CA LEU A 192 14.42 -4.28 3.61
C LEU A 192 13.80 -5.54 2.96
N SER A 193 12.51 -5.47 2.69
CA SER A 193 11.78 -6.49 1.93
C SER A 193 12.02 -6.31 0.43
N LYS A 194 12.04 -7.43 -0.31
CA LYS A 194 12.04 -7.49 -1.77
C LYS A 194 10.65 -7.75 -2.36
N VAL A 195 9.62 -7.53 -1.56
CA VAL A 195 8.21 -7.54 -1.99
C VAL A 195 7.70 -6.11 -1.99
N PHE A 196 7.04 -5.73 -3.08
CA PHE A 196 6.48 -4.39 -3.25
C PHE A 196 5.02 -4.34 -2.82
N SER A 197 4.57 -3.28 -2.18
CA SER A 197 3.14 -3.04 -1.94
C SER A 197 2.62 -2.01 -2.94
N VAL A 198 1.68 -2.41 -3.80
CA VAL A 198 1.09 -1.49 -4.78
C VAL A 198 0.14 -0.53 -4.06
N PRO A 199 0.29 0.81 -4.22
CA PRO A 199 -0.68 1.78 -3.72
C PRO A 199 -2.11 1.46 -4.20
N PHE A 200 -3.08 1.49 -3.29
CA PHE A 200 -4.47 1.04 -3.49
C PHE A 200 -4.63 -0.45 -3.79
N GLY A 201 -3.73 -1.05 -4.53
CA GLY A 201 -3.59 -2.50 -4.75
C GLY A 201 -4.75 -3.18 -5.49
N GLY A 202 -5.49 -2.45 -6.32
CA GLY A 202 -6.49 -3.01 -7.24
C GLY A 202 -5.91 -3.28 -8.63
N ASP A 203 -6.64 -4.03 -9.47
CA ASP A 203 -6.20 -4.43 -10.83
C ASP A 203 -5.94 -3.24 -11.77
N LYS A 204 -6.52 -2.07 -11.47
CA LYS A 204 -6.39 -0.85 -12.27
C LYS A 204 -5.33 0.11 -11.75
N ASP A 205 -4.75 -0.17 -10.59
CA ASP A 205 -3.86 0.78 -9.91
C ASP A 205 -2.41 0.65 -10.37
N PHE A 206 -2.09 -0.38 -11.15
CA PHE A 206 -0.81 -0.62 -11.78
C PHE A 206 -1.00 -1.16 -13.21
N ASN A 207 0.08 -1.31 -13.98
CA ASN A 207 0.05 -1.80 -15.36
C ASN A 207 1.31 -2.63 -15.69
N THR A 208 1.44 -3.07 -16.94
CA THR A 208 2.60 -3.84 -17.41
C THR A 208 3.92 -3.12 -17.14
N THR A 209 3.97 -1.81 -17.38
CA THR A 209 5.17 -0.99 -17.08
C THR A 209 5.58 -1.09 -15.61
N THR A 210 4.62 -1.08 -14.68
CA THR A 210 4.90 -1.28 -13.25
C THR A 210 5.59 -2.62 -13.01
N ILE A 211 5.09 -3.71 -13.62
CA ILE A 211 5.65 -5.05 -13.46
C ILE A 211 7.08 -5.13 -14.03
N GLU A 212 7.31 -4.51 -15.17
CA GLU A 212 8.62 -4.40 -15.81
C GLU A 212 9.63 -3.67 -14.92
N LEU A 213 9.20 -2.56 -14.32
CA LEU A 213 10.00 -1.79 -13.37
C LEU A 213 10.30 -2.58 -12.10
N LEU A 214 9.32 -3.30 -11.54
CA LEU A 214 9.57 -4.16 -10.38
C LEU A 214 10.62 -5.24 -10.69
N ALA A 215 10.56 -5.84 -11.88
CA ALA A 215 11.58 -6.81 -12.33
C ALA A 215 12.96 -6.13 -12.48
N LYS A 216 13.03 -4.94 -13.09
CA LYS A 216 14.25 -4.13 -13.24
C LYS A 216 14.89 -3.79 -11.89
N HIS A 217 14.10 -3.49 -10.87
CA HIS A 217 14.55 -3.16 -9.52
C HIS A 217 14.71 -4.39 -8.60
N ASN A 218 14.72 -5.61 -9.16
CA ASN A 218 14.97 -6.87 -8.46
C ASN A 218 13.95 -7.18 -7.34
N TYR A 219 12.69 -6.78 -7.50
CA TYR A 219 11.62 -7.25 -6.64
C TYR A 219 11.28 -8.72 -6.96
N LYS A 220 10.94 -9.49 -5.92
CA LYS A 220 10.46 -10.88 -6.05
C LYS A 220 8.99 -10.91 -6.48
N GLY A 221 8.25 -9.89 -6.11
CA GLY A 221 6.82 -9.78 -6.39
C GLY A 221 6.17 -8.59 -5.72
N PHE A 222 4.84 -8.60 -5.74
CA PHE A 222 4.05 -7.53 -5.16
C PHE A 222 2.76 -8.02 -4.51
N LEU A 223 2.18 -7.17 -3.68
CA LEU A 223 0.94 -7.41 -2.94
C LEU A 223 -0.22 -6.62 -3.55
N TYR A 224 -1.33 -7.34 -3.80
CA TYR A 224 -2.65 -6.76 -4.03
C TYR A 224 -3.33 -6.32 -2.72
N SER A 225 -4.43 -5.57 -2.82
CA SER A 225 -5.33 -5.21 -1.69
C SER A 225 -6.79 -5.51 -2.03
N ARG A 226 -7.05 -6.69 -2.60
CA ARG A 226 -8.39 -7.10 -3.11
C ARG A 226 -9.26 -7.79 -2.06
N ASN A 227 -8.80 -7.94 -0.81
CA ASN A 227 -9.49 -8.65 0.28
C ASN A 227 -9.85 -10.11 -0.05
N ILE A 228 -8.93 -10.82 -0.68
CA ILE A 228 -9.04 -12.22 -1.07
C ILE A 228 -7.96 -13.01 -0.34
N LEU A 229 -8.19 -14.30 -0.09
CA LEU A 229 -7.16 -15.20 0.43
C LEU A 229 -6.41 -15.85 -0.73
N ASN A 230 -5.11 -16.03 -0.57
CA ASN A 230 -4.29 -16.81 -1.49
C ASN A 230 -4.69 -18.29 -1.42
N ILE A 231 -4.80 -18.93 -2.58
CA ILE A 231 -5.16 -20.35 -2.69
C ILE A 231 -4.06 -21.04 -3.48
N LYS A 232 -3.60 -22.19 -2.97
CA LYS A 232 -2.55 -22.97 -3.60
C LYS A 232 -2.87 -23.22 -5.08
N GLY A 233 -1.88 -22.96 -5.95
CA GLY A 233 -2.00 -23.16 -7.40
C GLY A 233 -2.70 -22.02 -8.15
N ARG A 234 -3.02 -20.92 -7.49
CA ARG A 234 -3.66 -19.73 -8.11
C ARG A 234 -2.84 -18.46 -8.04
N ASP A 235 -1.54 -18.60 -7.80
CA ASP A 235 -0.63 -17.47 -7.83
C ASP A 235 -0.53 -16.91 -9.25
N GLU A 236 -0.80 -15.64 -9.41
CA GLU A 236 -0.51 -14.95 -10.67
C GLU A 236 0.99 -14.69 -10.73
N THR A 237 1.61 -15.08 -11.83
CA THR A 237 3.04 -14.87 -12.08
C THR A 237 3.24 -14.16 -13.41
N TYR A 238 4.13 -13.18 -13.39
CA TYR A 238 4.47 -12.38 -14.56
C TYR A 238 5.91 -12.66 -14.96
N ARG A 239 6.14 -12.98 -16.23
CA ARG A 239 7.49 -13.22 -16.78
C ARG A 239 7.94 -11.99 -17.55
N VAL A 240 9.06 -11.41 -17.12
CA VAL A 240 9.63 -10.20 -17.73
C VAL A 240 11.14 -10.36 -17.80
N GLY A 241 11.72 -10.32 -19.03
CA GLY A 241 13.17 -10.30 -19.23
C GLY A 241 13.93 -11.42 -18.50
N GLY A 242 13.35 -12.62 -18.39
CA GLY A 242 13.94 -13.75 -17.66
C GLY A 242 13.63 -13.76 -16.14
N SER A 243 13.13 -12.68 -15.60
CA SER A 243 12.65 -12.59 -14.21
C SER A 243 11.20 -13.09 -14.08
N THR A 244 10.87 -13.58 -12.90
CA THR A 244 9.48 -13.93 -12.54
C THR A 244 9.06 -13.05 -11.37
N ILE A 245 8.00 -12.31 -11.56
CA ILE A 245 7.34 -11.49 -10.53
C ILE A 245 6.09 -12.22 -10.06
N ILE A 246 6.00 -12.50 -8.77
CA ILE A 246 4.87 -13.20 -8.15
C ILE A 246 3.92 -12.16 -7.57
N SER A 247 2.62 -12.29 -7.77
CA SER A 247 1.65 -11.49 -7.05
C SER A 247 0.91 -12.30 -5.98
N ARG A 248 0.56 -11.64 -4.88
CA ARG A 248 -0.21 -12.25 -3.80
C ARG A 248 -1.28 -11.32 -3.29
N GLU A 249 -2.37 -11.93 -2.86
CA GLU A 249 -3.50 -11.25 -2.26
C GLU A 249 -3.23 -10.84 -0.82
N ARG A 250 -3.89 -9.77 -0.39
CA ARG A 250 -3.98 -9.38 1.01
C ARG A 250 -5.41 -9.33 1.49
N TYR A 251 -5.59 -9.66 2.75
CA TYR A 251 -6.83 -9.46 3.49
C TYR A 251 -6.65 -8.32 4.49
N MET A 252 -7.49 -7.30 4.42
CA MET A 252 -7.47 -6.17 5.35
C MET A 252 -8.23 -6.52 6.62
N ALA A 253 -7.51 -6.66 7.71
CA ALA A 253 -8.05 -7.07 9.01
C ALA A 253 -8.54 -5.85 9.82
N SER A 254 -9.57 -5.13 9.34
CA SER A 254 -10.13 -3.94 9.99
C SER A 254 -11.30 -4.21 10.93
N ASP A 255 -11.77 -5.46 11.00
CA ASP A 255 -12.99 -5.81 11.72
C ASP A 255 -12.75 -6.17 13.19
N GLU A 256 -13.83 -6.14 13.99
CA GLU A 256 -13.85 -6.78 15.30
C GLU A 256 -13.45 -8.26 15.20
N PHE A 257 -12.86 -8.81 16.26
CA PHE A 257 -12.27 -10.14 16.24
C PHE A 257 -13.24 -11.24 15.77
N SER A 258 -14.49 -11.23 16.28
CA SER A 258 -15.50 -12.22 15.88
C SER A 258 -15.90 -12.10 14.38
N SER A 259 -15.95 -10.90 13.87
CA SER A 259 -16.22 -10.61 12.46
C SER A 259 -15.06 -11.04 11.58
N PHE A 260 -13.83 -10.77 12.01
CA PHE A 260 -12.60 -11.20 11.36
C PHE A 260 -12.56 -12.72 11.19
N GLN A 261 -12.75 -13.49 12.25
CA GLN A 261 -12.76 -14.97 12.20
C GLN A 261 -13.79 -15.50 11.20
N LYS A 262 -15.03 -15.00 11.28
CA LYS A 262 -16.12 -15.40 10.36
C LYS A 262 -15.80 -15.10 8.90
N LYS A 263 -15.17 -13.94 8.63
CA LYS A 263 -14.79 -13.55 7.27
C LYS A 263 -13.67 -14.41 6.72
N ILE A 264 -12.61 -14.67 7.49
CA ILE A 264 -11.52 -15.56 7.07
C ILE A 264 -12.07 -16.95 6.73
N PHE A 265 -12.92 -17.52 7.60
CA PHE A 265 -13.54 -18.82 7.35
C PHE A 265 -14.42 -18.82 6.08
N LYS A 266 -15.26 -17.79 5.90
CA LYS A 266 -16.12 -17.65 4.71
C LYS A 266 -15.31 -17.49 3.42
N LEU A 267 -14.20 -16.75 3.45
CA LEU A 267 -13.31 -16.58 2.29
C LEU A 267 -12.59 -17.88 1.97
N GLY A 268 -12.12 -18.62 2.97
CA GLY A 268 -11.53 -19.94 2.80
C GLY A 268 -12.47 -20.92 2.11
N ILE A 269 -13.72 -21.04 2.59
CA ILE A 269 -14.73 -21.89 1.95
C ILE A 269 -15.01 -21.45 0.51
N LYS A 270 -15.20 -20.15 0.26
CA LYS A 270 -15.42 -19.65 -1.12
C LYS A 270 -14.25 -19.97 -2.05
N GLY A 271 -13.04 -19.86 -1.55
CA GLY A 271 -11.85 -20.22 -2.28
C GLY A 271 -11.81 -21.69 -2.67
N ILE A 272 -12.09 -22.58 -1.73
CA ILE A 272 -12.15 -24.04 -1.96
C ILE A 272 -13.25 -24.38 -2.97
N VAL A 273 -14.48 -23.86 -2.80
CA VAL A 273 -15.59 -24.10 -3.72
C VAL A 273 -15.26 -23.64 -5.14
N LYS A 274 -14.61 -22.50 -5.29
CA LYS A 274 -14.18 -22.02 -6.61
C LYS A 274 -13.09 -22.91 -7.21
N ALA A 275 -12.16 -23.44 -6.39
CA ALA A 275 -11.11 -24.36 -6.83
C ALA A 275 -11.63 -25.71 -7.31
N ILE A 276 -12.76 -26.16 -6.78
CA ILE A 276 -13.40 -27.44 -7.20
C ILE A 276 -14.17 -27.28 -8.52
N ARG A 277 -14.64 -26.06 -8.84
CA ARG A 277 -15.47 -25.79 -10.03
C ARG A 277 -14.68 -25.46 -11.31
N GLU A 278 -13.43 -25.16 -11.19
CA GLU A 278 -12.47 -24.91 -12.29
C GLU A 278 -11.59 -26.14 -12.54
#